data_ef673783d4b61a7f4f3eb80836d2d18b
#
_entry.id   ef673783d4b61a7f4f3eb80836d2d18b
#
_cell.length_a   1.000
_cell.length_b   1.000
_cell.length_c   1.000
_cell.angle_alpha   90.00
_cell.angle_beta   90.00
_cell.angle_gamma   90.00
#
_symmetry.space_group_name_H-M   'P 1'
#
loop_
_entity.id
_entity.type
_entity.pdbx_description
1 polymer ?
#
loop_
_entity_poly.entity_id
_entity_poly.type
_entity_poly.pdbx_seq_one_letter_code
_entity_poly.pdbx_strand_id
1 'polypeptide(L)' 'MKDFDFSAKTTEELEERLDYLVNVAVEQNKERIKAARALGNLSENSEYDHAKQEQGMIHYEISELTFEIEKRQNNAN' A
#
# COMPACT_ATOMS: atom_id res chain seq x y z
N MET A 1 -10.47 15.31 -1.66
CA MET A 1 -9.56 14.31 -2.22
C MET A 1 -10.28 12.98 -2.48
N LYS A 2 -10.12 12.49 -3.66
CA LYS A 2 -10.80 11.25 -4.02
C LYS A 2 -10.07 10.05 -3.43
N ASP A 3 -10.79 9.23 -2.73
CA ASP A 3 -10.26 7.98 -2.21
C ASP A 3 -10.43 6.87 -3.25
N PHE A 4 -10.07 5.67 -2.88
CA PHE A 4 -10.20 4.52 -3.76
C PHE A 4 -11.66 4.21 -4.01
N ASP A 5 -11.99 3.95 -5.26
CA ASP A 5 -13.34 3.56 -5.64
C ASP A 5 -13.29 2.13 -6.15
N PHE A 6 -13.75 1.21 -5.35
CA PHE A 6 -13.70 -0.22 -5.67
C PHE A 6 -14.99 -0.76 -6.26
N SER A 7 -15.96 0.12 -6.54
CA SER A 7 -17.29 -0.35 -6.92
C SER A 7 -17.30 -1.17 -8.20
N ALA A 8 -16.36 -0.91 -9.12
CA ALA A 8 -16.30 -1.62 -10.39
C ALA A 8 -15.42 -2.87 -10.32
N LYS A 9 -14.82 -3.16 -9.17
CA LYS A 9 -13.91 -4.28 -9.02
C LYS A 9 -14.59 -5.46 -8.35
N THR A 10 -14.24 -6.66 -8.81
CA THR A 10 -14.72 -7.87 -8.13
C THR A 10 -13.94 -8.06 -6.84
N THR A 11 -14.51 -8.83 -5.93
CA THR A 11 -13.82 -9.14 -4.68
C THR A 11 -12.50 -9.86 -4.97
N GLU A 12 -12.49 -10.74 -5.95
CA GLU A 12 -11.26 -11.44 -6.33
C GLU A 12 -10.17 -10.49 -6.77
N GLU A 13 -10.54 -9.47 -7.56
CA GLU A 13 -9.58 -8.45 -7.98
C GLU A 13 -9.00 -7.69 -6.80
N LEU A 14 -9.86 -7.37 -5.84
CA LEU A 14 -9.39 -6.69 -4.64
C LEU A 14 -8.45 -7.56 -3.83
N GLU A 15 -8.76 -8.84 -3.71
CA GLU A 15 -7.92 -9.76 -2.97
C GLU A 15 -6.56 -9.95 -3.65
N GLU A 16 -6.55 -10.01 -4.97
CA GLU A 16 -5.29 -10.10 -5.72
C GLU A 16 -4.44 -8.86 -5.51
N ARG A 17 -5.07 -7.70 -5.56
CA ARG A 17 -4.34 -6.45 -5.32
C ARG A 17 -3.79 -6.40 -3.92
N LEU A 18 -4.59 -6.79 -2.94
CA LEU A 18 -4.15 -6.81 -1.54
C LEU A 18 -2.96 -7.76 -1.37
N ASP A 19 -3.04 -8.93 -1.96
CA ASP A 19 -1.96 -9.90 -1.90
C ASP A 19 -0.66 -9.32 -2.47
N TYR A 20 -0.77 -8.65 -3.63
CA TYR A 20 0.39 -8.01 -4.23
C TYR A 20 0.98 -6.95 -3.30
N LEU A 21 0.12 -6.11 -2.72
CA LEU A 21 0.62 -5.04 -1.85
C LEU A 21 1.34 -5.61 -0.63
N VAL A 22 0.76 -6.63 0.00
CA VAL A 22 1.33 -7.18 1.22
C VAL A 22 2.62 -7.97 0.94
N ASN A 23 2.64 -8.73 -0.14
CA ASN A 23 3.75 -9.66 -0.39
C ASN A 23 4.83 -9.10 -1.30
N VAL A 24 4.51 -8.10 -2.12
CA VAL A 24 5.47 -7.55 -3.06
C VAL A 24 5.77 -6.09 -2.77
N ALA A 25 4.73 -5.24 -2.78
CA ALA A 25 4.95 -3.79 -2.68
C ALA A 25 5.57 -3.40 -1.34
N VAL A 26 5.10 -3.99 -0.25
CA VAL A 26 5.66 -3.70 1.07
C VAL A 26 7.14 -4.10 1.12
N GLU A 27 7.46 -5.27 0.59
CA GLU A 27 8.86 -5.74 0.62
C GLU A 27 9.77 -4.88 -0.24
N GLN A 28 9.31 -4.52 -1.44
CA GLN A 28 10.09 -3.64 -2.31
C GLN A 28 10.29 -2.28 -1.66
N ASN A 29 9.26 -1.78 -1.00
CA ASN A 29 9.35 -0.49 -0.31
C ASN A 29 10.35 -0.55 0.84
N LYS A 30 10.36 -1.64 1.61
CA LYS A 30 11.33 -1.81 2.68
C LYS A 30 12.76 -1.75 2.15
N GLU A 31 13.00 -2.40 1.01
CA GLU A 31 14.33 -2.38 0.40
C GLU A 31 14.70 -0.98 -0.06
N ARG A 32 13.75 -0.23 -0.61
CA ARG A 32 14.00 1.14 -1.03
C ARG A 32 14.34 2.04 0.15
N ILE A 33 13.63 1.88 1.27
CA ILE A 33 13.91 2.66 2.47
C ILE A 33 15.29 2.32 2.99
N LYS A 34 15.62 1.04 3.03
CA LYS A 34 16.93 0.59 3.49
C LYS A 34 18.04 1.17 2.63
N ALA A 35 17.87 1.11 1.31
CA ALA A 35 18.87 1.65 0.40
C ALA A 35 19.02 3.17 0.57
N ALA A 36 17.89 3.85 0.76
CA ALA A 36 17.94 5.31 0.94
C ALA A 36 18.65 5.69 2.24
N ARG A 37 18.42 4.91 3.31
CA ARG A 37 19.14 5.16 4.58
C ARG A 37 20.64 5.01 4.41
N ALA A 38 21.04 4.07 3.57
CA ALA A 38 22.48 3.84 3.35
C ALA A 38 23.16 5.02 2.66
N LEU A 39 22.37 5.90 2.00
CA LEU A 39 22.93 7.12 1.43
C LEU A 39 23.31 8.17 2.49
N GLY A 40 22.78 8.00 3.70
CA GLY A 40 23.08 8.95 4.80
C GLY A 40 22.25 10.21 4.67
N ASN A 41 22.56 11.19 5.50
CA ASN A 41 21.98 12.54 5.47
C ASN A 41 20.46 12.54 5.20
N LEU A 42 19.73 11.93 6.12
CA LEU A 42 18.28 11.75 5.95
C LEU A 42 17.52 13.06 5.82
N SER A 43 18.04 14.15 6.40
CA SER A 43 17.33 15.42 6.37
C SER A 43 17.29 16.05 4.99
N GLU A 44 18.17 15.62 4.09
CA GLU A 44 18.22 16.14 2.71
C GLU A 44 18.10 15.02 1.68
N ASN A 45 17.64 13.85 2.10
CA ASN A 45 17.64 12.68 1.26
C ASN A 45 16.26 12.54 0.61
N SER A 46 16.11 13.04 -0.62
CA SER A 46 14.82 12.98 -1.31
C SER A 46 14.41 11.53 -1.62
N GLU A 47 15.38 10.63 -1.79
CA GLU A 47 15.05 9.21 -2.00
C GLU A 47 14.38 8.64 -0.77
N TYR A 48 14.89 8.98 0.40
CA TYR A 48 14.28 8.52 1.65
C TYR A 48 12.88 9.08 1.80
N ASP A 49 12.71 10.38 1.51
CA ASP A 49 11.40 11.02 1.62
C ASP A 49 10.39 10.38 0.69
N HIS A 50 10.78 10.10 -0.56
CA HIS A 50 9.89 9.45 -1.52
C HIS A 50 9.51 8.06 -1.07
N ALA A 51 10.48 7.30 -0.56
CA ALA A 51 10.21 5.94 -0.11
C ALA A 51 9.27 5.92 1.09
N LYS A 52 9.39 6.91 1.98
CA LYS A 52 8.49 7.02 3.13
C LYS A 52 7.09 7.41 2.70
N GLN A 53 6.97 8.30 1.71
CA GLN A 53 5.66 8.64 1.18
C GLN A 53 5.00 7.43 0.54
N GLU A 54 5.77 6.66 -0.22
CA GLU A 54 5.27 5.44 -0.83
C GLU A 54 4.80 4.45 0.23
N GLN A 55 5.55 4.35 1.33
CA GLN A 55 5.15 3.48 2.44
C GLN A 55 3.76 3.85 2.96
N GLY A 56 3.54 5.14 3.17
CA GLY A 56 2.24 5.60 3.64
C GLY A 56 1.12 5.28 2.68
N MET A 57 1.37 5.45 1.38
CA MET A 57 0.36 5.18 0.37
C MET A 57 0.04 3.69 0.28
N ILE A 58 1.07 2.85 0.37
CA ILE A 58 0.86 1.41 0.34
C ILE A 58 0.00 0.97 1.52
N HIS A 59 0.33 1.45 2.71
CA HIS A 59 -0.42 1.08 3.91
C HIS A 59 -1.85 1.62 3.87
N TYR A 60 -2.02 2.81 3.32
CA TYR A 60 -3.36 3.36 3.17
C TYR A 60 -4.21 2.50 2.24
N GLU A 61 -3.64 2.11 1.10
CA GLU A 61 -4.38 1.28 0.16
C GLU A 61 -4.71 -0.08 0.77
N ILE A 62 -3.77 -0.66 1.51
CA ILE A 62 -4.02 -1.94 2.20
C ILE A 62 -5.21 -1.81 3.14
N SER A 63 -5.25 -0.73 3.91
CA SER A 63 -6.37 -0.46 4.82
C SER A 63 -7.69 -0.39 4.09
N GLU A 64 -7.72 0.35 2.99
CA GLU A 64 -8.95 0.54 2.23
C GLU A 64 -9.42 -0.75 1.59
N LEU A 65 -8.49 -1.53 1.04
CA LEU A 65 -8.83 -2.83 0.46
C LEU A 65 -9.37 -3.78 1.51
N THR A 66 -8.71 -3.83 2.65
CA THR A 66 -9.14 -4.70 3.74
C THR A 66 -10.55 -4.34 4.20
N PHE A 67 -10.80 -3.05 4.36
CA PHE A 67 -12.11 -2.59 4.78
C PHE A 67 -13.19 -2.98 3.77
N GLU A 68 -12.92 -2.77 2.49
CA GLU A 68 -13.91 -3.07 1.46
C GLU A 68 -14.17 -4.57 1.36
N ILE A 69 -13.13 -5.38 1.43
CA ILE A 69 -13.28 -6.83 1.36
C ILE A 69 -14.10 -7.33 2.55
N GLU A 70 -13.81 -6.83 3.74
CA GLU A 70 -14.56 -7.23 4.93
C GLU A 70 -16.02 -6.81 4.83
N LYS A 71 -16.26 -5.61 4.32
CA LYS A 71 -17.61 -5.12 4.15
C LYS A 71 -18.41 -6.03 3.21
N ARG A 72 -17.79 -6.46 2.11
CA ARG A 72 -18.44 -7.33 1.16
C ARG A 72 -18.76 -8.69 1.76
N GLN A 73 -17.82 -9.22 2.55
CA GLN A 73 -18.03 -10.51 3.21
C GLN A 73 -19.16 -10.44 4.22
N ASN A 74 -19.24 -9.35 4.97
CA ASN A 74 -20.30 -9.19 5.94
C ASN A 74 -21.66 -9.03 5.29
N ASN A 75 -21.71 -8.43 4.12
CA ASN A 75 -22.96 -8.20 3.41
C ASN A 75 -23.42 -9.41 2.59
N ALA A 76 -22.58 -10.43 2.50
CA ALA A 76 -22.88 -11.60 1.68
C ALA A 76 -23.91 -12.52 2.35
N ASN A 77 -24.23 -12.25 3.60
CA ASN A 77 -25.22 -13.07 4.33
C ASN A 77 -26.66 -12.62 4.06
#